data_e797510afc0dbf62ad1af88483768f46
#
_entry.id   e797510afc0dbf62ad1af88483768f46
#
_cell.length_a   1.000
_cell.length_b   1.000
_cell.length_c   1.000
_cell.angle_alpha   90.00
_cell.angle_beta   90.00
_cell.angle_gamma   90.00
#
_symmetry.space_group_name_H-M   'P 1'
#
loop_
_entity.id
_entity.type
_entity.pdbx_description
1 polymer ?
#
loop_
_entity_poly.entity_id
_entity_poly.type
_entity_poly.pdbx_seq_one_letter_code
_entity_poly.pdbx_strand_id
1 'polypeptide(L)'
;MTTRYVSAGRTVTGKIRKHNEDAILVREEVGLWVVADGLGGHSAGDYASNLIVERLGALPRQGNVFDFIEAIEDSLVRINADLLETAATRGVDLIGSTVVVLVHDKDFMLCGWIGDSRAYCFEGGRLHQITRDHVHGGDDDITHFGAAPPPQAGSGVLTRAVGAEEQLFVDWVVAGNRPDMAFVLCSDGINKEVSDAELDDECRRNPQPQDRREIGRASCRERV
;
A
#
# COMPACT_ATOMS: atom_id res chain seq x y z
N MET A 1 14.54 25.87 0.43
CA MET A 1 13.92 25.47 -0.85
C MET A 1 12.90 24.40 -0.52
N THR A 2 11.64 24.60 -0.88
CA THR A 2 10.60 23.61 -0.65
C THR A 2 10.81 22.50 -1.69
N THR A 3 11.11 21.29 -1.26
CA THR A 3 11.23 20.14 -2.16
C THR A 3 9.86 19.93 -2.80
N ARG A 4 9.76 20.07 -4.11
CA ARG A 4 8.52 19.89 -4.84
C ARG A 4 8.51 18.46 -5.39
N TYR A 5 7.61 17.64 -4.90
CA TYR A 5 7.36 16.32 -5.45
C TYR A 5 6.53 16.42 -6.71
N VAL A 6 6.78 15.51 -7.63
CA VAL A 6 5.90 15.27 -8.77
C VAL A 6 5.37 13.86 -8.59
N SER A 7 4.09 13.73 -8.38
CA SER A 7 3.44 12.44 -8.20
C SER A 7 2.33 12.21 -9.21
N ALA A 8 2.03 10.95 -9.42
CA ALA A 8 0.96 10.52 -10.29
C ALA A 8 0.32 9.26 -9.71
N GLY A 9 -1.00 9.27 -9.60
CA GLY A 9 -1.77 8.13 -9.10
C GLY A 9 -2.85 7.73 -10.10
N ARG A 10 -3.13 6.43 -10.14
CA ARG A 10 -4.22 5.88 -10.93
C ARG A 10 -4.75 4.60 -10.29
N THR A 11 -6.05 4.48 -10.21
CA THR A 11 -6.74 3.23 -9.95
C THR A 11 -7.74 2.95 -11.06
N VAL A 12 -7.90 1.69 -11.44
CA VAL A 12 -8.82 1.27 -12.50
C VAL A 12 -9.37 -0.11 -12.18
N THR A 13 -10.64 -0.33 -12.50
CA THR A 13 -11.21 -1.68 -12.45
C THR A 13 -10.49 -2.57 -13.45
N GLY A 14 -9.96 -3.70 -12.98
CA GLY A 14 -9.35 -4.71 -13.82
C GLY A 14 -10.37 -5.35 -14.77
N LYS A 15 -9.90 -6.23 -15.67
CA LYS A 15 -10.75 -6.87 -16.68
C LYS A 15 -11.68 -7.96 -16.10
N ILE A 16 -11.38 -8.49 -14.94
CA ILE A 16 -12.06 -9.66 -14.35
C ILE A 16 -13.11 -9.24 -13.33
N ARG A 17 -12.79 -8.26 -12.46
CA ARG A 17 -13.69 -7.78 -11.42
C ARG A 17 -14.71 -6.77 -11.98
N LYS A 18 -15.93 -6.78 -11.44
CA LYS A 18 -16.99 -5.82 -11.83
C LYS A 18 -16.84 -4.47 -11.12
N HIS A 19 -16.21 -4.45 -9.96
CA HIS A 19 -16.02 -3.27 -9.12
C HIS A 19 -14.52 -3.07 -8.86
N ASN A 20 -14.13 -1.83 -8.70
CA ASN A 20 -12.80 -1.46 -8.25
C ASN A 20 -12.85 -1.37 -6.72
N GLU A 21 -12.08 -2.20 -6.05
CA GLU A 21 -11.97 -2.22 -4.60
C GLU A 21 -10.73 -1.46 -4.10
N ASP A 22 -9.88 -0.99 -5.04
CA ASP A 22 -8.71 -0.18 -4.73
C ASP A 22 -9.07 1.30 -4.61
N ALA A 23 -8.48 1.98 -3.63
CA ALA A 23 -8.54 3.43 -3.49
C ALA A 23 -7.13 4.02 -3.35
N ILE A 24 -6.95 5.24 -3.85
CA ILE A 24 -5.68 5.96 -3.77
C ILE A 24 -5.88 7.38 -3.26
N LEU A 25 -4.88 7.90 -2.55
CA LEU A 25 -4.81 9.29 -2.12
C LEU A 25 -3.47 9.89 -2.55
N VAL A 26 -3.52 11.09 -3.11
CA VAL A 26 -2.33 11.86 -3.47
C VAL A 26 -2.52 13.27 -2.90
N ARG A 27 -1.75 13.59 -1.86
CA ARG A 27 -1.76 14.90 -1.22
C ARG A 27 -0.33 15.45 -1.11
N GLU A 28 0.18 15.92 -2.24
CA GLU A 28 1.55 16.47 -2.34
C GLU A 28 1.77 17.64 -1.38
N GLU A 29 0.74 18.46 -1.17
CA GLU A 29 0.80 19.67 -0.33
C GLU A 29 1.06 19.38 1.16
N VAL A 30 0.70 18.18 1.61
CA VAL A 30 0.97 17.71 2.98
C VAL A 30 1.99 16.57 3.02
N GLY A 31 2.46 16.12 1.85
CA GLY A 31 3.42 15.02 1.74
C GLY A 31 2.84 13.69 2.19
N LEU A 32 1.64 13.34 1.69
CA LEU A 32 0.93 12.10 2.02
C LEU A 32 0.45 11.42 0.75
N TRP A 33 0.80 10.14 0.60
CA TRP A 33 0.30 9.26 -0.45
C TRP A 33 -0.17 7.94 0.18
N VAL A 34 -1.30 7.44 -0.30
CA VAL A 34 -1.90 6.20 0.23
C VAL A 34 -2.40 5.34 -0.91
N VAL A 35 -2.20 4.04 -0.78
CA VAL A 35 -2.87 3.00 -1.57
C VAL A 35 -3.56 2.07 -0.59
N ALA A 36 -4.82 1.74 -0.87
CA ALA A 36 -5.64 0.83 -0.09
C ALA A 36 -6.33 -0.15 -1.03
N ASP A 37 -6.23 -1.46 -0.75
CA ASP A 37 -6.87 -2.55 -1.50
C ASP A 37 -7.93 -3.19 -0.61
N GLY A 38 -9.18 -3.07 -1.02
CA GLY A 38 -10.33 -3.47 -0.24
C GLY A 38 -10.61 -4.97 -0.27
N LEU A 39 -11.00 -5.50 0.87
CA LEU A 39 -11.29 -6.90 1.13
C LEU A 39 -12.72 -7.06 1.63
N GLY A 40 -13.42 -8.07 1.13
CA GLY A 40 -14.78 -8.39 1.52
C GLY A 40 -15.68 -8.61 0.31
N GLY A 41 -16.68 -9.47 0.44
CA GLY A 41 -17.59 -9.76 -0.67
C GLY A 41 -18.48 -8.55 -1.02
N HIS A 42 -18.86 -8.42 -2.32
CA HIS A 42 -19.96 -7.53 -2.80
C HIS A 42 -19.70 -6.05 -2.59
N SER A 43 -19.28 -5.17 -2.56
CA SER A 43 -19.19 -3.74 -2.22
C SER A 43 -18.62 -3.44 -0.81
N ALA A 44 -18.14 -4.45 -0.10
CA ALA A 44 -17.56 -4.23 1.20
C ALA A 44 -16.10 -3.78 1.12
N GLY A 45 -15.36 -4.27 0.13
CA GLY A 45 -13.97 -3.90 -0.10
C GLY A 45 -13.83 -2.44 -0.55
N ASP A 46 -14.65 -2.00 -1.52
CA ASP A 46 -14.67 -0.60 -1.97
C ASP A 46 -15.05 0.38 -0.85
N TYR A 47 -15.96 -0.02 0.04
CA TYR A 47 -16.29 0.77 1.22
C TYR A 47 -15.07 0.93 2.15
N ALA A 48 -14.35 -0.17 2.45
CA ALA A 48 -13.22 -0.13 3.37
C ALA A 48 -12.06 0.70 2.83
N SER A 49 -11.64 0.48 1.59
CA SER A 49 -10.55 1.22 0.97
C SER A 49 -10.86 2.71 0.82
N ASN A 50 -12.10 3.06 0.42
CA ASN A 50 -12.54 4.45 0.34
C ASN A 50 -12.61 5.13 1.70
N LEU A 51 -13.07 4.45 2.76
CA LEU A 51 -13.08 4.99 4.11
C LEU A 51 -11.68 5.36 4.60
N ILE A 52 -10.67 4.53 4.28
CA ILE A 52 -9.27 4.81 4.62
C ILE A 52 -8.80 6.10 3.91
N VAL A 53 -8.93 6.18 2.59
CA VAL A 53 -8.42 7.35 1.85
C VAL A 53 -9.18 8.62 2.18
N GLU A 54 -10.47 8.54 2.45
CA GLU A 54 -11.28 9.68 2.90
C GLU A 54 -10.81 10.22 4.24
N ARG A 55 -10.68 9.35 5.24
CA ARG A 55 -10.28 9.79 6.59
C ARG A 55 -8.84 10.25 6.68
N LEU A 56 -7.91 9.53 6.05
CA LEU A 56 -6.51 9.98 5.98
C LEU A 56 -6.39 11.25 5.15
N GLY A 57 -7.21 11.39 4.10
CA GLY A 57 -7.30 12.60 3.29
C GLY A 57 -7.79 13.84 4.04
N ALA A 58 -8.58 13.67 5.07
CA ALA A 58 -9.09 14.76 5.91
C ALA A 58 -8.11 15.21 7.01
N LEU A 59 -7.02 14.44 7.27
CA LEU A 59 -6.08 14.77 8.34
C LEU A 59 -5.32 16.07 8.03
N PRO A 60 -5.30 17.05 8.96
CA PRO A 60 -4.43 18.18 8.86
C PRO A 60 -3.00 17.78 9.24
N ARG A 61 -2.01 18.25 8.47
CA ARG A 61 -0.63 18.09 8.88
C ARG A 61 -0.27 19.18 9.89
N GLN A 62 -0.26 18.82 11.16
CA GLN A 62 0.08 19.71 12.27
C GLN A 62 1.30 19.15 13.01
N GLY A 63 2.07 20.03 13.65
CA GLY A 63 3.25 19.62 14.40
C GLY A 63 4.40 19.12 13.51
N ASN A 64 5.18 18.21 14.07
CA ASN A 64 6.29 17.56 13.35
C ASN A 64 5.77 16.28 12.65
N VAL A 65 6.67 15.58 11.95
CA VAL A 65 6.29 14.36 11.21
C VAL A 65 5.79 13.23 12.12
N PHE A 66 6.31 13.11 13.33
CA PHE A 66 5.89 12.07 14.28
C PHE A 66 4.48 12.35 14.81
N ASP A 67 4.13 13.60 15.07
CA ASP A 67 2.77 14.00 15.42
C ASP A 67 1.78 13.65 14.29
N PHE A 68 2.21 13.77 13.03
CA PHE A 68 1.40 13.41 11.87
C PHE A 68 1.27 11.90 11.71
N ILE A 69 2.34 11.13 11.98
CA ILE A 69 2.28 9.66 12.00
C ILE A 69 1.33 9.17 13.08
N GLU A 70 1.42 9.71 14.29
CA GLU A 70 0.49 9.38 15.38
C GLU A 70 -0.96 9.66 14.98
N ALA A 71 -1.22 10.79 14.32
CA ALA A 71 -2.57 11.10 13.81
C ALA A 71 -3.05 10.11 12.73
N ILE A 72 -2.15 9.60 11.88
CA ILE A 72 -2.43 8.56 10.90
C ILE A 72 -2.77 7.24 11.60
N GLU A 73 -1.93 6.80 12.55
CA GLU A 73 -2.17 5.57 13.32
C GLU A 73 -3.48 5.63 14.10
N ASP A 74 -3.74 6.71 14.80
CA ASP A 74 -4.99 6.95 15.50
C ASP A 74 -6.21 6.89 14.58
N SER A 75 -6.08 7.44 13.38
CA SER A 75 -7.14 7.38 12.37
C SER A 75 -7.36 5.96 11.90
N LEU A 76 -6.29 5.20 11.62
CA LEU A 76 -6.39 3.79 11.20
C LEU A 76 -7.00 2.91 12.29
N VAL A 77 -6.66 3.13 13.57
CA VAL A 77 -7.27 2.42 14.70
C VAL A 77 -8.78 2.68 14.77
N ARG A 78 -9.22 3.93 14.57
CA ARG A 78 -10.66 4.26 14.54
C ARG A 78 -11.35 3.64 13.33
N ILE A 79 -10.73 3.67 12.16
CA ILE A 79 -11.25 3.03 10.95
C ILE A 79 -11.39 1.52 11.18
N ASN A 80 -10.40 0.89 11.80
CA ASN A 80 -10.43 -0.53 12.13
C ASN A 80 -11.65 -0.88 13.00
N ALA A 81 -11.90 -0.12 14.07
CA ALA A 81 -13.05 -0.32 14.93
C ALA A 81 -14.38 -0.17 14.17
N ASP A 82 -14.50 0.86 13.33
CA ASP A 82 -15.70 1.11 12.53
C ASP A 82 -15.97 0.01 11.50
N LEU A 83 -14.92 -0.55 10.89
CA LEU A 83 -15.04 -1.66 9.93
C LEU A 83 -15.50 -2.95 10.63
N LEU A 84 -14.92 -3.25 11.80
CA LEU A 84 -15.35 -4.40 12.63
C LEU A 84 -16.82 -4.28 13.06
N GLU A 85 -17.25 -3.11 13.54
CA GLU A 85 -18.64 -2.85 13.91
C GLU A 85 -19.58 -2.95 12.69
N THR A 86 -19.13 -2.44 11.54
CA THR A 86 -19.89 -2.52 10.29
C THR A 86 -20.05 -3.97 9.82
N ALA A 87 -18.99 -4.78 9.89
CA ALA A 87 -19.04 -6.20 9.57
C ALA A 87 -20.03 -6.96 10.46
N ALA A 88 -19.94 -6.74 11.78
CA ALA A 88 -20.87 -7.33 12.75
C ALA A 88 -22.33 -6.93 12.48
N THR A 89 -22.57 -5.63 12.20
CA THR A 89 -23.91 -5.11 11.91
C THR A 89 -24.50 -5.67 10.62
N ARG A 90 -23.68 -5.85 9.58
CA ARG A 90 -24.10 -6.43 8.31
C ARG A 90 -24.14 -7.96 8.31
N GLY A 91 -23.66 -8.61 9.36
CA GLY A 91 -23.61 -10.07 9.47
C GLY A 91 -22.68 -10.72 8.43
N VAL A 92 -21.57 -10.06 8.12
CA VAL A 92 -20.53 -10.56 7.21
C VAL A 92 -19.24 -10.84 7.98
N ASP A 93 -18.47 -11.81 7.49
CA ASP A 93 -17.26 -12.27 8.19
C ASP A 93 -16.13 -11.21 8.19
N LEU A 94 -16.03 -10.42 7.11
CA LEU A 94 -14.95 -9.45 6.95
C LEU A 94 -15.39 -8.25 6.10
N ILE A 95 -15.09 -7.06 6.59
CA ILE A 95 -15.00 -5.81 5.83
C ILE A 95 -13.65 -5.20 6.18
N GLY A 96 -12.72 -5.20 5.25
CA GLY A 96 -11.36 -4.77 5.54
C GLY A 96 -10.65 -4.19 4.32
N SER A 97 -9.42 -3.78 4.54
CA SER A 97 -8.54 -3.29 3.48
C SER A 97 -7.08 -3.43 3.89
N THR A 98 -6.21 -3.67 2.92
CA THR A 98 -4.80 -3.35 3.09
C THR A 98 -4.62 -1.84 3.13
N VAL A 99 -3.47 -1.39 3.57
CA VAL A 99 -3.04 0.00 3.41
C VAL A 99 -1.54 0.09 3.28
N VAL A 100 -1.06 0.93 2.38
CA VAL A 100 0.32 1.41 2.34
C VAL A 100 0.30 2.93 2.30
N VAL A 101 1.04 3.55 3.21
CA VAL A 101 1.10 4.99 3.42
C VAL A 101 2.53 5.45 3.23
N LEU A 102 2.75 6.50 2.45
CA LEU A 102 4.04 7.16 2.34
C LEU A 102 3.90 8.59 2.86
N VAL A 103 4.73 8.94 3.84
CA VAL A 103 4.76 10.26 4.46
C VAL A 103 6.12 10.89 4.21
N HIS A 104 6.12 12.10 3.67
CA HIS A 104 7.32 12.88 3.46
C HIS A 104 7.68 13.70 4.67
N ASP A 105 8.95 13.72 5.02
CA ASP A 105 9.57 14.75 5.82
C ASP A 105 10.78 15.35 5.08
N LYS A 106 11.35 16.38 5.65
CA LYS A 106 12.38 17.21 5.02
C LYS A 106 13.56 16.39 4.50
N ASP A 107 14.02 15.43 5.29
CA ASP A 107 15.25 14.66 5.02
C ASP A 107 15.00 13.18 4.78
N PHE A 108 13.77 12.70 4.96
CA PHE A 108 13.42 11.28 4.83
C PHE A 108 11.96 11.03 4.44
N MET A 109 11.68 9.82 4.01
CA MET A 109 10.35 9.29 3.78
C MET A 109 10.05 8.23 4.82
N LEU A 110 8.84 8.22 5.35
CA LEU A 110 8.34 7.14 6.21
C LEU A 110 7.28 6.37 5.45
N CYS A 111 7.45 5.06 5.41
CA CYS A 111 6.47 4.18 4.80
C CYS A 111 5.86 3.30 5.88
N GLY A 112 4.54 3.40 6.04
CA GLY A 112 3.74 2.54 6.92
C GLY A 112 2.87 1.59 6.10
N TRP A 113 2.66 0.33 6.56
CA TRP A 113 1.79 -0.59 5.84
C TRP A 113 1.14 -1.65 6.73
N ILE A 114 0.01 -2.16 6.24
CA ILE A 114 -0.70 -3.33 6.74
C ILE A 114 -1.21 -4.09 5.52
N GLY A 115 -0.83 -5.36 5.37
CA GLY A 115 -1.27 -6.21 4.28
C GLY A 115 -0.17 -6.52 3.26
N ASP A 116 -0.54 -6.81 2.02
CA ASP A 116 0.30 -7.21 0.90
C ASP A 116 0.36 -6.17 -0.24
N SER A 117 -0.23 -5.00 -0.04
CA SER A 117 0.06 -3.83 -0.85
C SER A 117 1.49 -3.37 -0.59
N ARG A 118 2.20 -2.99 -1.65
CA ARG A 118 3.65 -2.79 -1.59
C ARG A 118 4.07 -1.35 -1.82
N ALA A 119 5.18 -0.98 -1.20
CA ALA A 119 5.97 0.18 -1.56
C ALA A 119 7.37 -0.24 -2.01
N TYR A 120 7.83 0.43 -3.05
CA TYR A 120 9.17 0.28 -3.60
C TYR A 120 9.89 1.61 -3.61
N CYS A 121 11.20 1.57 -3.44
CA CYS A 121 12.11 2.70 -3.61
C CYS A 121 13.01 2.45 -4.83
N PHE A 122 13.04 3.39 -5.75
CA PHE A 122 13.97 3.40 -6.88
C PHE A 122 15.11 4.34 -6.55
N GLU A 123 16.31 3.78 -6.43
CA GLU A 123 17.51 4.47 -6.03
C GLU A 123 18.73 3.88 -6.73
N GLY A 124 19.66 4.71 -7.17
CA GLY A 124 20.89 4.24 -7.85
C GLY A 124 20.61 3.42 -9.11
N GLY A 125 19.49 3.65 -9.79
CA GLY A 125 19.08 2.93 -10.99
C GLY A 125 18.48 1.54 -10.72
N ARG A 126 18.08 1.23 -9.50
CA ARG A 126 17.45 -0.03 -9.11
C ARG A 126 16.21 0.19 -8.25
N LEU A 127 15.22 -0.67 -8.45
CA LEU A 127 14.01 -0.75 -7.64
C LEU A 127 14.20 -1.76 -6.50
N HIS A 128 13.81 -1.38 -5.29
CA HIS A 128 13.83 -2.24 -4.11
C HIS A 128 12.47 -2.19 -3.43
N GLN A 129 11.88 -3.33 -3.11
CA GLN A 129 10.72 -3.37 -2.23
C GLN A 129 11.15 -2.94 -0.82
N ILE A 130 10.42 -2.01 -0.21
CA ILE A 130 10.70 -1.50 1.14
C ILE A 130 9.68 -1.96 2.18
N THR A 131 8.53 -2.43 1.76
CA THR A 131 7.52 -3.10 2.59
C THR A 131 7.75 -4.62 2.60
N ARG A 132 7.13 -5.31 3.55
CA ARG A 132 7.12 -6.76 3.62
C ARG A 132 5.69 -7.25 3.69
N ASP A 133 5.31 -8.14 2.79
CA ASP A 133 3.93 -8.62 2.69
C ASP A 133 3.50 -9.38 3.94
N HIS A 134 2.35 -9.05 4.51
CA HIS A 134 1.74 -9.80 5.61
C HIS A 134 0.90 -10.96 5.05
N VAL A 135 1.59 -12.03 4.63
CA VAL A 135 0.95 -13.24 4.06
C VAL A 135 1.52 -14.50 4.72
N HIS A 136 0.70 -15.56 4.81
CA HIS A 136 1.18 -16.85 5.27
C HIS A 136 2.24 -17.43 4.34
N GLY A 137 3.35 -17.93 4.93
CA GLY A 137 4.48 -18.49 4.18
C GLY A 137 5.43 -17.42 3.62
N GLY A 138 5.27 -16.15 4.03
CA GLY A 138 6.29 -15.13 3.87
C GLY A 138 7.50 -15.42 4.77
N ASP A 139 8.61 -14.69 4.53
CA ASP A 139 9.86 -14.87 5.29
C ASP A 139 9.76 -14.63 6.82
N ASP A 140 8.57 -14.26 7.35
CA ASP A 140 8.35 -14.01 8.78
C ASP A 140 8.18 -15.27 9.63
N ASP A 141 7.96 -16.44 9.04
CA ASP A 141 7.86 -17.70 9.75
C ASP A 141 9.23 -18.25 10.21
N ILE A 142 10.31 -17.45 10.12
CA ILE A 142 11.65 -17.86 10.54
C ILE A 142 11.84 -17.68 12.06
N THR A 143 11.09 -18.42 12.85
CA THR A 143 11.49 -18.82 14.22
C THR A 143 11.85 -20.30 14.29
N HIS A 144 12.28 -20.91 13.21
CA HIS A 144 12.80 -22.26 13.24
C HIS A 144 14.33 -22.29 13.21
N PHE A 145 14.93 -22.59 14.37
CA PHE A 145 16.27 -23.13 14.48
C PHE A 145 16.30 -24.52 13.81
N GLY A 146 16.64 -24.56 12.54
CA GLY A 146 16.76 -25.79 11.75
C GLY A 146 16.69 -25.45 10.26
N ALA A 147 17.29 -26.31 9.40
CA ALA A 147 17.34 -26.11 7.96
C ALA A 147 15.95 -25.70 7.40
N ALA A 148 15.88 -24.53 6.80
CA ALA A 148 14.66 -24.01 6.24
C ALA A 148 14.07 -25.02 5.24
N PRO A 149 12.78 -25.36 5.34
CA PRO A 149 12.11 -26.06 4.25
C PRO A 149 12.19 -25.17 2.99
N PRO A 150 12.23 -25.78 1.79
CA PRO A 150 12.18 -25.00 0.56
C PRO A 150 10.93 -24.12 0.59
N PRO A 151 11.00 -22.89 0.06
CA PRO A 151 9.84 -22.01 0.02
C PRO A 151 8.70 -22.74 -0.69
N GLN A 152 7.74 -23.23 0.06
CA GLN A 152 6.45 -23.58 -0.49
C GLN A 152 5.87 -22.28 -0.97
N ALA A 153 5.49 -22.21 -2.23
CA ALA A 153 4.76 -21.07 -2.79
C ALA A 153 3.66 -20.73 -1.77
N GLY A 154 3.83 -19.63 -1.06
CA GLY A 154 2.98 -19.26 0.05
C GLY A 154 1.54 -19.25 -0.45
N SER A 155 0.60 -19.64 0.38
CA SER A 155 -0.81 -19.70 0.01
C SER A 155 -1.39 -18.33 -0.38
N GLY A 156 -0.60 -17.25 -0.26
CA GLY A 156 -1.03 -15.87 -0.53
C GLY A 156 -2.18 -15.41 0.37
N VAL A 157 -2.44 -16.13 1.46
CA VAL A 157 -3.48 -15.76 2.42
C VAL A 157 -2.96 -14.61 3.27
N LEU A 158 -3.64 -13.49 3.17
CA LEU A 158 -3.35 -12.29 3.94
C LEU A 158 -3.47 -12.58 5.45
N THR A 159 -2.50 -12.13 6.23
CA THR A 159 -2.48 -12.34 7.69
C THR A 159 -2.86 -11.09 8.48
N ARG A 160 -2.81 -9.91 7.86
CA ARG A 160 -3.18 -8.64 8.49
C ARG A 160 -3.91 -7.73 7.51
N ALA A 161 -4.98 -7.09 7.99
CA ALA A 161 -5.70 -6.03 7.27
C ALA A 161 -6.38 -5.08 8.27
N VAL A 162 -6.64 -3.86 7.87
CA VAL A 162 -7.51 -2.94 8.61
C VAL A 162 -8.92 -3.51 8.56
N GLY A 163 -9.57 -3.68 9.71
CA GLY A 163 -10.90 -4.29 9.83
C GLY A 163 -10.88 -5.81 10.03
N ALA A 164 -9.71 -6.46 10.14
CA ALA A 164 -9.62 -7.92 10.30
C ALA A 164 -9.50 -8.36 11.76
N GLU A 165 -8.81 -7.60 12.61
CA GLU A 165 -8.53 -7.95 14.00
C GLU A 165 -8.79 -6.76 14.94
N GLU A 166 -9.08 -7.04 16.21
CA GLU A 166 -9.33 -5.98 17.21
C GLU A 166 -8.10 -5.08 17.42
N GLN A 167 -6.91 -5.67 17.43
CA GLN A 167 -5.66 -4.94 17.60
C GLN A 167 -5.02 -4.67 16.24
N LEU A 168 -4.79 -3.40 15.95
CA LEU A 168 -4.16 -2.95 14.72
C LEU A 168 -2.71 -2.55 14.97
N PHE A 169 -1.79 -3.11 14.19
CA PHE A 169 -0.38 -2.74 14.21
C PHE A 169 0.06 -2.32 12.80
N VAL A 170 0.62 -1.13 12.71
CA VAL A 170 1.21 -0.60 11.47
C VAL A 170 2.71 -0.85 11.53
N ASP A 171 3.25 -1.50 10.51
CA ASP A 171 4.70 -1.59 10.38
C ASP A 171 5.24 -0.34 9.68
N TRP A 172 6.41 0.14 10.12
CA TRP A 172 7.03 1.35 9.59
C TRP A 172 8.48 1.12 9.18
N VAL A 173 8.86 1.74 8.08
CA VAL A 173 10.25 1.83 7.62
C VAL A 173 10.59 3.26 7.25
N VAL A 174 11.84 3.64 7.51
CA VAL A 174 12.39 4.94 7.14
C VAL A 174 13.29 4.77 5.93
N ALA A 175 13.05 5.54 4.88
CA ALA A 175 13.88 5.61 3.69
C ALA A 175 14.48 7.00 3.55
N GLY A 176 15.63 7.11 2.88
CA GLY A 176 16.21 8.41 2.56
C GLY A 176 15.29 9.22 1.63
N ASN A 177 15.56 10.51 1.55
CA ASN A 177 14.87 11.43 0.66
C ASN A 177 15.90 12.22 -0.12
N ARG A 178 16.39 11.67 -1.23
CA ARG A 178 17.35 12.31 -2.12
C ARG A 178 16.70 12.65 -3.46
N PRO A 179 17.22 13.68 -4.18
CA PRO A 179 16.60 14.13 -5.44
C PRO A 179 16.53 13.08 -6.55
N ASP A 180 17.38 12.05 -6.48
CA ASP A 180 17.46 10.94 -7.44
C ASP A 180 16.57 9.74 -7.08
N MET A 181 15.87 9.82 -5.95
CA MET A 181 14.98 8.76 -5.48
C MET A 181 13.57 8.94 -6.01
N ALA A 182 12.90 7.81 -6.25
CA ALA A 182 11.48 7.76 -6.54
C ALA A 182 10.82 6.61 -5.77
N PHE A 183 9.54 6.75 -5.49
CA PHE A 183 8.77 5.75 -4.77
C PHE A 183 7.59 5.28 -5.63
N VAL A 184 7.29 4.00 -5.55
CA VAL A 184 6.13 3.38 -6.21
C VAL A 184 5.31 2.67 -5.14
N LEU A 185 4.02 3.02 -5.02
CA LEU A 185 3.07 2.34 -4.16
C LEU A 185 2.06 1.62 -5.07
N CYS A 186 1.76 0.37 -4.75
CA CYS A 186 0.79 -0.39 -5.53
C CYS A 186 0.01 -1.39 -4.67
N SER A 187 -1.21 -1.71 -5.10
CA SER A 187 -1.96 -2.88 -4.62
C SER A 187 -1.45 -4.16 -5.29
N ASP A 188 -1.93 -5.29 -4.84
CA ASP A 188 -1.57 -6.62 -5.33
C ASP A 188 -1.91 -6.83 -6.81
N GLY A 189 -2.86 -6.05 -7.34
CA GLY A 189 -3.20 -6.05 -8.77
C GLY A 189 -2.04 -5.67 -9.72
N ILE A 190 -0.98 -5.04 -9.21
CA ILE A 190 0.23 -4.77 -9.98
C ILE A 190 1.25 -5.89 -9.79
N ASN A 191 1.63 -6.21 -8.56
CA ASN A 191 2.72 -7.16 -8.30
C ASN A 191 2.37 -8.63 -8.61
N LYS A 192 1.09 -8.97 -8.73
CA LYS A 192 0.65 -10.27 -9.26
C LYS A 192 0.75 -10.38 -10.79
N GLU A 193 0.69 -9.26 -11.50
CA GLU A 193 0.73 -9.20 -12.96
C GLU A 193 2.11 -8.81 -13.52
N VAL A 194 2.88 -8.02 -12.77
CA VAL A 194 4.18 -7.48 -13.16
C VAL A 194 5.22 -7.92 -12.13
N SER A 195 6.27 -8.60 -12.58
CA SER A 195 7.38 -8.95 -11.70
C SER A 195 8.19 -7.73 -11.27
N ASP A 196 8.90 -7.83 -10.15
CA ASP A 196 9.78 -6.75 -9.68
C ASP A 196 10.85 -6.36 -10.71
N ALA A 197 11.33 -7.33 -11.51
CA ALA A 197 12.29 -7.07 -12.59
C ALA A 197 11.67 -6.25 -13.74
N GLU A 198 10.43 -6.55 -14.13
CA GLU A 198 9.71 -5.78 -15.15
C GLU A 198 9.40 -4.37 -14.64
N LEU A 199 9.01 -4.24 -13.36
CA LEU A 199 8.75 -2.95 -12.73
C LEU A 199 10.02 -2.10 -12.62
N ASP A 200 11.17 -2.72 -12.30
CA ASP A 200 12.48 -2.07 -12.27
C ASP A 200 12.88 -1.55 -13.67
N ASP A 201 12.74 -2.38 -14.70
CA ASP A 201 12.99 -2.00 -16.09
C ASP A 201 12.09 -0.82 -16.52
N GLU A 202 10.83 -0.83 -16.13
CA GLU A 202 9.90 0.24 -16.46
C GLU A 202 10.25 1.55 -15.73
N CYS A 203 10.67 1.46 -14.47
CA CYS A 203 11.16 2.63 -13.73
C CYS A 203 12.40 3.26 -14.34
N ARG A 204 13.29 2.45 -14.95
CA ARG A 204 14.47 2.93 -15.66
C ARG A 204 14.12 3.62 -16.98
N ARG A 205 13.17 3.06 -17.74
CA ARG A 205 12.77 3.60 -19.05
C ARG A 205 11.97 4.89 -18.91
N ASN A 206 11.15 4.98 -17.86
CA ASN A 206 10.22 6.07 -17.62
C ASN A 206 10.55 6.77 -16.30
N PRO A 207 11.50 7.70 -16.27
CA PRO A 207 11.92 8.37 -15.03
C PRO A 207 10.85 9.29 -14.46
N GLN A 208 9.90 9.78 -15.27
CA GLN A 208 8.85 10.67 -14.82
C GLN A 208 7.64 9.90 -14.30
N PRO A 209 7.05 10.28 -13.12
CA PRO A 209 5.92 9.58 -12.54
C PRO A 209 4.68 9.47 -13.46
N GLN A 210 4.40 10.50 -14.25
CA GLN A 210 3.27 10.51 -15.18
C GLN A 210 3.38 9.46 -16.28
N ASP A 211 4.59 9.12 -16.70
CA ASP A 211 4.84 8.13 -17.75
C ASP A 211 4.63 6.70 -17.23
N ARG A 212 4.83 6.50 -15.92
CA ARG A 212 4.63 5.21 -15.23
C ARG A 212 3.17 4.85 -14.98
N ARG A 213 2.23 5.78 -15.17
CA ARG A 213 0.78 5.52 -14.95
C ARG A 213 0.21 4.41 -15.84
N GLU A 214 0.86 4.12 -16.95
CA GLU A 214 0.39 3.15 -17.95
C GLU A 214 0.91 1.72 -17.71
N ILE A 215 1.80 1.50 -16.72
CA ILE A 215 2.40 0.18 -16.42
C ILE A 215 1.31 -0.88 -16.24
N GLY A 216 0.36 -0.65 -15.35
CA GLY A 216 -0.73 -1.59 -15.09
C GLY A 216 -1.66 -1.81 -16.29
N ARG A 217 -1.76 -0.84 -17.22
CA ARG A 217 -2.56 -0.98 -18.45
C ARG A 217 -1.86 -1.84 -19.51
N ALA A 218 -0.55 -1.71 -19.64
CA ALA A 218 0.21 -2.48 -20.62
C ALA A 218 0.19 -3.97 -20.24
N SER A 219 0.46 -4.31 -18.98
CA SER A 219 0.45 -5.71 -18.52
C SER A 219 -0.94 -6.36 -18.62
N CYS A 220 -2.02 -5.62 -18.38
CA CYS A 220 -3.39 -6.10 -18.58
C CYS A 220 -3.80 -6.28 -20.06
N ARG A 221 -3.09 -5.65 -21.02
CA ARG A 221 -3.39 -5.79 -22.45
C ARG A 221 -2.70 -6.96 -23.12
N GLU A 222 -1.54 -7.37 -22.64
CA GLU A 222 -0.70 -8.37 -23.27
C GLU A 222 -1.00 -9.82 -22.87
N ARG A 223 -1.73 -10.03 -21.76
CA ARG A 223 -2.11 -11.38 -21.29
C ARG A 223 -3.61 -11.64 -21.54
N VAL A 224 -3.95 -11.92 -22.80
CA VAL A 224 -5.25 -12.47 -23.23
C VAL A 224 -5.02 -13.88 -23.75
#